data_934671e2549ba4b90e4a10be8309b01a
#
_entry.id   934671e2549ba4b90e4a10be8309b01a
#
_cell.length_a   1.000
_cell.length_b   1.000
_cell.length_c   1.000
_cell.angle_alpha   90.00
_cell.angle_beta   90.00
_cell.angle_gamma   90.00
#
_symmetry.space_group_name_H-M   'P 1'
#
loop_
_entity.id
_entity.type
_entity.pdbx_description
1 polymer ?
#
loop_
_entity_poly.entity_id
_entity_poly.type
_entity_poly.pdbx_seq_one_letter_code
_entity_poly.pdbx_strand_id
1 'polypeptide(L)'
;MDIRVKLAGLELKNPVVVASGDIGCHVGQIKEAEHFGAAAFITKGCIPLSGASGLSRRTRIRVDFKKNALRGLAGFRRLGLEQAESLISDAKKEVKIPVGANVFVMLPTEEEKEIVTAAAKRLCRKGADFIELDTTGNLPVHFGETEKIGKTGEYFSGDMAERYPRFVYETIKAVKKAVDIPVFGKVAYENINVPALISAMEGAGIDVIDVGNAGMGVMPGIMDIHKPDRMAGDFVSADKILSLCLTGDALRRFSQAYIIRSAKSVSTPILGCGGIMGWRHIVEAIMCGAAATAVCSAFAIRGFGIIRKMKEGLIRFMEEKGYDSLDEFRGLFVDRVALTPGEIRVFDVVAKVDHEKCSGCGLCAKPAHCGVSERAIKILDNKAVVDEAQCLGCETCAGICPETAITMVRKR
;
A
#
# COMPACT_ATOMS: atom_id res chain seq x y z
N MET A 1 -3.59 7.33 -27.18
CA MET A 1 -3.50 7.53 -25.70
C MET A 1 -2.08 7.29 -25.26
N ASP A 2 -1.45 8.26 -24.62
CA ASP A 2 -0.09 8.13 -24.10
C ASP A 2 -0.11 7.67 -22.65
N ILE A 3 0.34 6.44 -22.40
CA ILE A 3 0.44 5.85 -21.06
C ILE A 3 1.88 5.82 -20.52
N ARG A 4 2.82 6.51 -21.18
CA ARG A 4 4.20 6.61 -20.72
C ARG A 4 4.31 7.50 -19.48
N VAL A 5 5.31 7.23 -18.66
CA VAL A 5 5.58 7.98 -17.44
C VAL A 5 7.06 8.36 -17.38
N LYS A 6 7.34 9.62 -17.11
CA LYS A 6 8.69 10.07 -16.71
C LYS A 6 8.76 10.05 -15.20
N LEU A 7 9.64 9.25 -14.63
CA LEU A 7 9.79 9.10 -13.20
C LEU A 7 11.25 9.20 -12.80
N ALA A 8 11.62 10.30 -12.18
CA ALA A 8 13.01 10.55 -11.72
C ALA A 8 14.08 10.28 -12.80
N GLY A 9 13.85 10.73 -14.02
CA GLY A 9 14.76 10.51 -15.16
C GLY A 9 14.60 9.16 -15.86
N LEU A 10 13.81 8.23 -15.31
CA LEU A 10 13.48 6.97 -15.97
C LEU A 10 12.32 7.17 -16.95
N GLU A 11 12.48 6.65 -18.18
CA GLU A 11 11.44 6.64 -19.21
C GLU A 11 10.67 5.31 -19.15
N LEU A 12 9.51 5.34 -18.50
CA LEU A 12 8.66 4.16 -18.32
C LEU A 12 7.63 4.08 -19.45
N LYS A 13 7.52 2.93 -20.13
CA LYS A 13 6.58 2.71 -21.25
C LYS A 13 5.09 2.74 -20.83
N ASN A 14 4.81 2.59 -19.54
CA ASN A 14 3.47 2.59 -18.96
C ASN A 14 3.59 2.70 -17.42
N PRO A 15 2.50 2.93 -16.66
CA PRO A 15 2.58 3.12 -15.22
C PRO A 15 2.68 1.83 -14.39
N VAL A 16 2.95 0.66 -14.98
CA VAL A 16 2.95 -0.62 -14.25
C VAL A 16 4.38 -1.05 -13.93
N VAL A 17 4.80 -0.81 -12.69
CA VAL A 17 6.08 -1.25 -12.13
C VAL A 17 5.84 -2.52 -11.31
N VAL A 18 6.76 -3.49 -11.39
CA VAL A 18 6.73 -4.66 -10.49
C VAL A 18 7.33 -4.24 -9.15
N ALA A 19 6.53 -4.30 -8.10
CA ALA A 19 6.96 -3.92 -6.75
C ALA A 19 7.90 -4.96 -6.13
N SER A 20 8.76 -4.51 -5.23
CA SER A 20 9.52 -5.40 -4.34
C SER A 20 8.59 -6.35 -3.60
N GLY A 21 8.82 -7.65 -3.75
CA GLY A 21 7.98 -8.69 -3.18
C GLY A 21 8.55 -10.09 -3.41
N ASP A 22 7.80 -11.13 -3.07
CA ASP A 22 8.26 -12.52 -3.20
C ASP A 22 8.44 -13.01 -4.64
N ILE A 23 8.06 -12.19 -5.61
CA ILE A 23 8.22 -12.40 -7.04
C ILE A 23 9.49 -11.77 -7.62
N GLY A 24 10.36 -11.20 -6.79
CA GLY A 24 11.55 -10.45 -7.21
C GLY A 24 12.88 -11.14 -6.86
N CYS A 25 12.96 -12.48 -6.91
CA CYS A 25 14.12 -13.23 -6.45
C CYS A 25 14.94 -13.89 -7.58
N HIS A 26 14.42 -13.91 -8.81
CA HIS A 26 15.04 -14.67 -9.92
C HIS A 26 14.96 -13.88 -11.23
N VAL A 27 16.01 -13.97 -12.04
CA VAL A 27 16.07 -13.33 -13.38
C VAL A 27 14.91 -13.77 -14.28
N GLY A 28 14.50 -15.03 -14.22
CA GLY A 28 13.36 -15.54 -14.97
C GLY A 28 12.06 -14.76 -14.71
N GLN A 29 11.83 -14.31 -13.47
CA GLN A 29 10.65 -13.50 -13.13
C GLN A 29 10.75 -12.10 -13.77
N ILE A 30 11.94 -11.52 -13.83
CA ILE A 30 12.17 -10.19 -14.44
C ILE A 30 11.97 -10.28 -15.96
N LYS A 31 12.49 -11.33 -16.60
CA LYS A 31 12.29 -11.61 -18.03
C LYS A 31 10.82 -11.81 -18.38
N GLU A 32 10.11 -12.59 -17.59
CA GLU A 32 8.68 -12.81 -17.80
C GLU A 32 7.87 -11.53 -17.63
N ALA A 33 8.18 -10.72 -16.61
CA ALA A 33 7.52 -9.43 -16.41
C ALA A 33 7.76 -8.47 -17.59
N GLU A 34 8.99 -8.37 -18.10
CA GLU A 34 9.31 -7.61 -19.30
C GLU A 34 8.55 -8.12 -20.53
N HIS A 35 8.53 -9.44 -20.75
CA HIS A 35 7.80 -10.07 -21.86
C HIS A 35 6.31 -9.68 -21.86
N PHE A 36 5.69 -9.59 -20.69
CA PHE A 36 4.29 -9.14 -20.57
C PHE A 36 4.14 -7.62 -20.55
N GLY A 37 5.24 -6.86 -20.56
CA GLY A 37 5.27 -5.42 -20.73
C GLY A 37 5.26 -4.62 -19.45
N ALA A 38 5.84 -5.13 -18.36
CA ALA A 38 6.18 -4.32 -17.20
C ALA A 38 7.06 -3.13 -17.61
N ALA A 39 6.87 -2.00 -16.95
CA ALA A 39 7.61 -0.79 -17.25
C ALA A 39 8.96 -0.71 -16.52
N ALA A 40 9.02 -1.26 -15.32
CA ALA A 40 10.22 -1.43 -14.51
C ALA A 40 10.02 -2.58 -13.52
N PHE A 41 11.09 -3.01 -12.88
CA PHE A 41 11.07 -4.09 -11.91
C PHE A 41 11.90 -3.74 -10.67
N ILE A 42 11.33 -3.94 -9.47
CA ILE A 42 12.03 -3.76 -8.20
C ILE A 42 12.29 -5.15 -7.60
N THR A 43 13.55 -5.46 -7.33
CA THR A 43 13.94 -6.77 -6.78
C THR A 43 13.41 -6.97 -5.36
N LYS A 44 13.39 -8.22 -4.90
CA LYS A 44 13.14 -8.53 -3.50
C LYS A 44 14.15 -7.81 -2.61
N GLY A 45 13.66 -7.35 -1.46
CA GLY A 45 14.47 -6.60 -0.51
C GLY A 45 15.71 -7.34 -0.06
N CYS A 46 16.83 -6.62 -0.11
CA CYS A 46 18.13 -7.05 0.35
C CYS A 46 18.34 -6.61 1.80
N ILE A 47 18.78 -7.54 2.67
CA ILE A 47 19.33 -7.22 3.98
C ILE A 47 20.85 -7.18 3.83
N PRO A 48 21.48 -6.01 3.96
CA PRO A 48 22.91 -5.85 3.69
C PRO A 48 23.83 -6.33 4.82
N LEU A 49 23.26 -6.78 5.95
CA LEU A 49 24.01 -7.28 7.10
C LEU A 49 24.67 -8.63 6.79
N SER A 50 25.93 -8.79 7.20
CA SER A 50 26.64 -10.05 7.07
C SER A 50 25.96 -11.15 7.88
N GLY A 51 25.76 -12.33 7.28
CA GLY A 51 25.09 -13.48 7.92
C GLY A 51 23.57 -13.49 7.79
N ALA A 52 22.94 -12.44 7.29
CA ALA A 52 21.51 -12.40 6.94
C ALA A 52 21.25 -13.12 5.61
N SER A 53 21.78 -14.32 5.42
CA SER A 53 21.56 -15.11 4.21
C SER A 53 20.14 -15.64 4.19
N GLY A 54 19.31 -14.91 3.52
CA GLY A 54 18.00 -15.02 3.89
C GLY A 54 16.97 -15.60 2.96
N LEU A 55 17.20 -16.56 2.13
CA LEU A 55 16.12 -17.37 1.58
C LEU A 55 15.72 -18.43 2.62
N SER A 56 14.87 -18.05 3.59
CA SER A 56 14.31 -19.02 4.51
C SER A 56 13.51 -20.07 3.72
N ARG A 57 13.90 -21.35 3.81
CA ARG A 57 13.13 -22.48 3.26
C ARG A 57 11.75 -22.65 3.90
N ARG A 58 11.46 -21.88 4.96
CA ARG A 58 10.22 -21.97 5.77
C ARG A 58 9.20 -20.91 5.42
N THR A 59 9.43 -20.07 4.40
CA THR A 59 8.45 -19.06 3.96
C THR A 59 7.23 -19.74 3.38
N ARG A 60 6.06 -19.43 3.91
CA ARG A 60 4.78 -19.92 3.43
C ARG A 60 3.89 -18.73 3.09
N ILE A 61 3.34 -18.75 1.89
CA ILE A 61 2.37 -17.77 1.41
C ILE A 61 1.12 -18.53 1.01
N ARG A 62 -0.02 -18.06 1.49
CA ARG A 62 -1.32 -18.58 1.07
C ARG A 62 -2.05 -17.55 0.23
N VAL A 63 -2.63 -18.06 -0.83
CA VAL A 63 -3.42 -17.27 -1.78
C VAL A 63 -4.90 -17.47 -1.47
N ASP A 64 -5.60 -16.39 -1.20
CA ASP A 64 -7.07 -16.37 -1.16
C ASP A 64 -7.60 -15.76 -2.46
N PHE A 65 -7.87 -16.61 -3.44
CA PHE A 65 -8.36 -16.17 -4.76
C PHE A 65 -9.71 -15.45 -4.68
N LYS A 66 -10.60 -15.83 -3.76
CA LYS A 66 -11.93 -15.21 -3.62
C LYS A 66 -11.82 -13.79 -3.11
N LYS A 67 -10.86 -13.52 -2.22
CA LYS A 67 -10.64 -12.21 -1.62
C LYS A 67 -9.52 -11.41 -2.31
N ASN A 68 -8.90 -11.95 -3.38
CA ASN A 68 -7.72 -11.35 -4.01
C ASN A 68 -6.65 -10.93 -2.98
N ALA A 69 -6.37 -11.79 -2.02
CA ALA A 69 -5.48 -11.52 -0.91
C ALA A 69 -4.38 -12.56 -0.81
N LEU A 70 -3.21 -12.14 -0.36
CA LEU A 70 -2.12 -13.01 0.08
C LEU A 70 -1.94 -12.83 1.58
N ARG A 71 -1.76 -13.93 2.29
CA ARG A 71 -1.38 -13.95 3.69
C ARG A 71 -0.14 -14.81 3.85
N GLY A 72 0.80 -14.39 4.65
CA GLY A 72 1.98 -15.21 4.88
C GLY A 72 3.13 -14.50 5.57
N LEU A 73 4.22 -15.24 5.69
CA LEU A 73 5.47 -14.80 6.27
C LEU A 73 6.36 -14.12 5.21
N ALA A 74 5.80 -13.18 4.44
CA ALA A 74 6.53 -12.47 3.37
C ALA A 74 7.84 -11.81 3.86
N GLY A 75 7.90 -11.48 5.16
CA GLY A 75 9.05 -10.88 5.81
C GLY A 75 10.31 -11.76 5.86
N PHE A 76 10.18 -13.08 5.81
CA PHE A 76 11.31 -13.99 6.03
C PHE A 76 12.12 -14.35 4.78
N ARG A 77 11.61 -14.05 3.60
CA ARG A 77 12.35 -14.28 2.36
C ARG A 77 13.04 -12.98 1.94
N ARG A 78 14.34 -12.89 2.21
CA ARG A 78 15.19 -11.74 1.88
C ARG A 78 16.38 -12.19 1.06
N LEU A 79 16.94 -11.27 0.28
CA LEU A 79 18.22 -11.50 -0.39
C LEU A 79 19.36 -11.07 0.53
N GLY A 80 20.45 -11.85 0.56
CA GLY A 80 21.73 -11.33 1.01
C GLY A 80 22.31 -10.38 -0.04
N LEU A 81 23.30 -9.58 0.34
CA LEU A 81 23.87 -8.56 -0.57
C LEU A 81 24.48 -9.20 -1.82
N GLU A 82 25.25 -10.28 -1.70
CA GLU A 82 25.85 -10.99 -2.83
C GLU A 82 24.80 -11.58 -3.79
N GLN A 83 23.69 -12.07 -3.24
CA GLN A 83 22.58 -12.58 -4.03
C GLN A 83 21.88 -11.44 -4.81
N ALA A 84 21.69 -10.28 -4.18
CA ALA A 84 21.12 -9.11 -4.83
C ALA A 84 22.04 -8.58 -5.94
N GLU A 85 23.36 -8.54 -5.70
CA GLU A 85 24.36 -8.16 -6.71
C GLU A 85 24.35 -9.09 -7.93
N SER A 86 24.33 -10.41 -7.70
CA SER A 86 24.25 -11.39 -8.77
C SER A 86 22.96 -11.22 -9.57
N LEU A 87 21.81 -11.10 -8.86
CA LEU A 87 20.51 -10.92 -9.49
C LEU A 87 20.46 -9.68 -10.38
N ILE A 88 20.95 -8.52 -9.90
CA ILE A 88 21.02 -7.27 -10.69
C ILE A 88 21.93 -7.46 -11.90
N SER A 89 23.16 -7.96 -11.68
CA SER A 89 24.13 -8.15 -12.78
C SER A 89 23.61 -9.08 -13.86
N ASP A 90 22.92 -10.15 -13.48
CA ASP A 90 22.36 -11.12 -14.42
C ASP A 90 21.11 -10.58 -15.12
N ALA A 91 20.25 -9.84 -14.40
CA ALA A 91 19.10 -9.18 -15.00
C ALA A 91 19.53 -8.16 -16.09
N LYS A 92 20.56 -7.38 -15.84
CA LYS A 92 21.05 -6.36 -16.80
C LYS A 92 21.60 -6.96 -18.10
N LYS A 93 21.98 -8.23 -18.12
CA LYS A 93 22.36 -8.96 -19.36
C LYS A 93 21.16 -9.41 -20.16
N GLU A 94 20.01 -9.64 -19.49
CA GLU A 94 18.87 -10.36 -20.02
C GLU A 94 17.65 -9.50 -20.34
N VAL A 95 17.53 -8.30 -19.72
CA VAL A 95 16.36 -7.40 -19.88
C VAL A 95 16.76 -5.98 -20.19
N LYS A 96 15.83 -5.24 -20.80
CA LYS A 96 15.99 -3.83 -21.18
C LYS A 96 15.22 -2.84 -20.30
N ILE A 97 14.23 -3.34 -19.54
CA ILE A 97 13.49 -2.47 -18.62
C ILE A 97 14.38 -2.05 -17.44
N PRO A 98 14.14 -0.88 -16.83
CA PRO A 98 14.80 -0.50 -15.60
C PRO A 98 14.62 -1.54 -14.50
N VAL A 99 15.72 -1.91 -13.82
CA VAL A 99 15.73 -2.84 -12.69
C VAL A 99 16.29 -2.13 -11.46
N GLY A 100 15.44 -1.91 -10.46
CA GLY A 100 15.81 -1.32 -9.19
C GLY A 100 16.16 -2.36 -8.14
N ALA A 101 17.09 -2.03 -7.27
CA ALA A 101 17.46 -2.83 -6.12
C ALA A 101 16.81 -2.28 -4.84
N ASN A 102 16.00 -3.12 -4.16
CA ASN A 102 15.44 -2.76 -2.86
C ASN A 102 16.42 -3.11 -1.74
N VAL A 103 16.70 -2.14 -0.86
CA VAL A 103 17.61 -2.27 0.30
C VAL A 103 16.85 -1.91 1.56
N PHE A 104 16.85 -2.80 2.55
CA PHE A 104 16.21 -2.54 3.84
C PHE A 104 17.00 -1.53 4.67
N VAL A 105 16.25 -0.63 5.32
CA VAL A 105 16.72 0.35 6.31
C VAL A 105 16.02 0.02 7.62
N MET A 106 16.71 -0.65 8.54
CA MET A 106 16.07 -1.27 9.70
C MET A 106 16.31 -0.50 11.00
N LEU A 107 17.56 -0.25 11.33
CA LEU A 107 17.97 0.26 12.64
C LEU A 107 18.47 1.71 12.56
N PRO A 108 18.02 2.63 13.42
CA PRO A 108 18.49 4.02 13.41
C PRO A 108 19.88 4.16 14.07
N THR A 109 20.89 3.50 13.49
CA THR A 109 22.28 3.53 13.96
C THR A 109 23.22 4.04 12.86
N GLU A 110 24.34 4.63 13.25
CA GLU A 110 25.38 5.08 12.29
C GLU A 110 25.94 3.89 11.48
N GLU A 111 26.15 2.74 12.15
CA GLU A 111 26.61 1.52 11.50
C GLU A 111 25.64 1.06 10.39
N GLU A 112 24.35 1.06 10.67
CA GLU A 112 23.31 0.71 9.66
C GLU A 112 23.35 1.68 8.49
N LYS A 113 23.48 3.00 8.71
CA LYS A 113 23.59 4.00 7.66
C LYS A 113 24.80 3.73 6.76
N GLU A 114 25.96 3.41 7.34
CA GLU A 114 27.16 3.07 6.57
C GLU A 114 26.97 1.79 5.75
N ILE A 115 26.41 0.74 6.35
CA ILE A 115 26.13 -0.53 5.68
C ILE A 115 25.15 -0.36 4.51
N VAL A 116 24.04 0.35 4.72
CA VAL A 116 23.06 0.65 3.68
C VAL A 116 23.67 1.46 2.53
N THR A 117 24.47 2.48 2.87
CA THR A 117 25.16 3.29 1.88
C THR A 117 26.15 2.47 1.05
N ALA A 118 26.93 1.61 1.69
CA ALA A 118 27.87 0.73 1.01
C ALA A 118 27.14 -0.28 0.12
N ALA A 119 26.02 -0.85 0.57
CA ALA A 119 25.21 -1.75 -0.21
C ALA A 119 24.63 -1.07 -1.47
N ALA A 120 24.04 0.12 -1.32
CA ALA A 120 23.52 0.90 -2.42
C ALA A 120 24.59 1.17 -3.49
N LYS A 121 25.80 1.56 -3.05
CA LYS A 121 26.95 1.77 -3.95
C LYS A 121 27.40 0.50 -4.68
N ARG A 122 27.39 -0.65 -4.01
CA ARG A 122 27.72 -1.96 -4.62
C ARG A 122 26.67 -2.34 -5.67
N LEU A 123 25.38 -2.22 -5.36
CA LEU A 123 24.28 -2.54 -6.27
C LEU A 123 24.23 -1.60 -7.49
N CYS A 124 24.53 -0.30 -7.30
CA CYS A 124 24.70 0.66 -8.40
C CYS A 124 25.82 0.20 -9.36
N ARG A 125 26.98 -0.19 -8.82
CA ARG A 125 28.11 -0.74 -9.63
C ARG A 125 27.76 -2.03 -10.38
N LYS A 126 26.79 -2.79 -9.89
CA LYS A 126 26.29 -4.00 -10.57
C LYS A 126 25.27 -3.70 -11.67
N GLY A 127 24.91 -2.43 -11.84
CA GLY A 127 24.05 -1.95 -12.91
C GLY A 127 22.58 -1.78 -12.51
N ALA A 128 22.27 -1.63 -11.22
CA ALA A 128 20.94 -1.19 -10.82
C ALA A 128 20.61 0.16 -11.45
N ASP A 129 19.42 0.31 -12.00
CA ASP A 129 18.97 1.57 -12.61
C ASP A 129 18.45 2.58 -11.57
N PHE A 130 18.08 2.12 -10.39
CA PHE A 130 17.70 2.91 -9.21
C PHE A 130 17.82 2.08 -7.93
N ILE A 131 17.89 2.75 -6.79
CA ILE A 131 17.87 2.12 -5.47
C ILE A 131 16.54 2.42 -4.79
N GLU A 132 15.86 1.43 -4.23
CA GLU A 132 14.70 1.63 -3.36
C GLU A 132 15.13 1.37 -1.91
N LEU A 133 15.10 2.40 -1.06
CA LEU A 133 15.33 2.30 0.38
C LEU A 133 14.02 1.91 1.06
N ASP A 134 13.93 0.70 1.57
CA ASP A 134 12.74 0.17 2.24
C ASP A 134 12.78 0.49 3.73
N THR A 135 12.07 1.53 4.12
CA THR A 135 12.04 2.05 5.50
C THR A 135 10.96 1.41 6.36
N THR A 136 10.60 0.17 6.10
CA THR A 136 9.59 -0.55 6.90
C THR A 136 10.05 -0.88 8.32
N GLY A 137 10.79 -0.03 8.95
CA GLY A 137 11.56 -0.06 10.20
C GLY A 137 11.04 -0.82 11.42
N ASN A 138 9.90 -1.53 11.33
CA ASN A 138 9.36 -2.37 12.40
C ASN A 138 9.82 -3.84 12.29
N LEU A 139 10.70 -4.13 11.35
CA LEU A 139 11.12 -5.50 11.03
C LEU A 139 11.87 -6.25 12.15
N PRO A 140 12.70 -5.61 12.98
CA PRO A 140 13.38 -6.32 14.06
C PRO A 140 12.44 -7.05 15.02
N VAL A 141 11.25 -6.45 15.29
CA VAL A 141 10.22 -7.09 16.13
C VAL A 141 9.67 -8.38 15.48
N HIS A 142 9.64 -8.42 14.15
CA HIS A 142 9.13 -9.58 13.41
C HIS A 142 10.16 -10.71 13.23
N PHE A 143 11.46 -10.42 13.38
CA PHE A 143 12.52 -11.40 13.14
C PHE A 143 13.02 -12.09 14.42
N GLY A 144 12.47 -11.77 15.59
CA GLY A 144 12.90 -12.36 16.86
C GLY A 144 14.31 -11.96 17.30
N GLU A 145 14.93 -10.98 16.63
CA GLU A 145 16.24 -10.43 17.00
C GLU A 145 16.13 -9.37 18.10
N THR A 146 15.14 -9.53 18.99
CA THR A 146 14.87 -8.59 20.08
C THR A 146 16.03 -8.44 21.06
N GLU A 147 16.95 -9.42 21.12
CA GLU A 147 18.14 -9.34 21.98
C GLU A 147 19.17 -8.31 21.48
N LYS A 148 19.24 -8.06 20.17
CA LYS A 148 20.15 -7.04 19.57
C LYS A 148 19.56 -5.63 19.55
N ILE A 149 18.25 -5.50 19.76
CA ILE A 149 17.51 -4.25 19.57
C ILE A 149 17.27 -3.52 20.91
N GLY A 150 17.71 -4.08 22.02
CA GLY A 150 17.33 -3.61 23.34
C GLY A 150 15.92 -4.05 23.73
N LYS A 151 15.50 -3.80 24.92
CA LYS A 151 14.15 -4.15 25.39
C LYS A 151 13.11 -3.47 24.51
N THR A 152 12.15 -4.22 23.99
CA THR A 152 11.08 -3.80 23.04
C THR A 152 10.37 -2.48 23.40
N GLY A 153 10.45 -2.02 24.66
CA GLY A 153 9.90 -0.75 25.10
C GLY A 153 10.60 0.50 24.55
N GLU A 154 11.86 0.41 24.15
CA GLU A 154 12.60 1.57 23.63
C GLU A 154 12.27 1.89 22.16
N TYR A 155 11.83 0.89 21.39
CA TYR A 155 11.46 1.07 19.99
C TYR A 155 10.12 1.77 19.78
N PHE A 156 9.22 1.70 20.74
CA PHE A 156 7.90 2.34 20.69
C PHE A 156 7.81 3.56 21.61
N SER A 157 8.94 4.02 22.15
CA SER A 157 8.97 5.28 22.90
C SER A 157 8.73 6.48 21.97
N GLY A 158 8.15 7.55 22.49
CA GLY A 158 7.89 8.78 21.72
C GLY A 158 9.13 9.34 20.99
N ASP A 159 10.31 9.07 21.51
CA ASP A 159 11.59 9.40 20.92
C ASP A 159 11.82 8.78 19.52
N MET A 160 11.33 7.58 19.26
CA MET A 160 11.47 6.95 17.94
C MET A 160 10.63 7.62 16.83
N ALA A 161 9.50 8.22 17.17
CA ALA A 161 8.68 8.97 16.22
C ALA A 161 9.44 10.19 15.65
N GLU A 162 10.41 10.72 16.36
CA GLU A 162 11.27 11.84 15.95
C GLU A 162 12.62 11.35 15.38
N ARG A 163 13.24 10.37 16.04
CA ARG A 163 14.57 9.86 15.67
C ARG A 163 14.58 9.15 14.32
N TYR A 164 13.55 8.33 14.05
CA TYR A 164 13.54 7.53 12.82
C TYR A 164 13.45 8.36 11.54
N PRO A 165 12.56 9.36 11.41
CA PRO A 165 12.57 10.26 10.27
C PRO A 165 13.90 10.99 10.05
N ARG A 166 14.55 11.44 11.15
CA ARG A 166 15.88 12.07 11.07
C ARG A 166 16.94 11.08 10.56
N PHE A 167 16.95 9.86 11.08
CA PHE A 167 17.86 8.82 10.62
C PHE A 167 17.66 8.50 9.11
N VAL A 168 16.40 8.39 8.67
CA VAL A 168 16.09 8.18 7.25
C VAL A 168 16.56 9.35 6.40
N TYR A 169 16.36 10.58 6.86
CA TYR A 169 16.90 11.79 6.20
C TYR A 169 18.41 11.69 6.00
N GLU A 170 19.18 11.40 7.05
CA GLU A 170 20.63 11.28 6.99
C GLU A 170 21.08 10.11 6.09
N THR A 171 20.38 8.99 6.14
CA THR A 171 20.66 7.82 5.30
C THR A 171 20.44 8.12 3.82
N ILE A 172 19.32 8.77 3.47
CA ILE A 172 19.06 9.19 2.09
C ILE A 172 20.15 10.13 1.59
N LYS A 173 20.55 11.14 2.37
CA LYS A 173 21.64 12.05 2.00
C LYS A 173 22.95 11.32 1.77
N ALA A 174 23.28 10.35 2.62
CA ALA A 174 24.48 9.54 2.46
C ALA A 174 24.44 8.69 1.18
N VAL A 175 23.31 8.03 0.92
CA VAL A 175 23.12 7.22 -0.30
C VAL A 175 23.15 8.09 -1.55
N LYS A 176 22.41 9.21 -1.57
CA LYS A 176 22.39 10.16 -2.70
C LYS A 176 23.78 10.71 -3.04
N LYS A 177 24.65 10.88 -2.04
CA LYS A 177 26.05 11.26 -2.26
C LYS A 177 26.91 10.11 -2.81
N ALA A 178 26.53 8.88 -2.56
CA ALA A 178 27.32 7.68 -2.90
C ALA A 178 26.96 7.07 -4.27
N VAL A 179 25.79 7.38 -4.82
CA VAL A 179 25.30 6.87 -6.11
C VAL A 179 24.83 8.01 -7.00
N ASP A 180 24.94 7.82 -8.32
CA ASP A 180 24.53 8.75 -9.39
C ASP A 180 23.22 8.36 -10.07
N ILE A 181 22.54 7.33 -9.54
CA ILE A 181 21.25 6.84 -10.00
C ILE A 181 20.11 7.29 -9.08
N PRO A 182 18.84 7.29 -9.54
CA PRO A 182 17.71 7.67 -8.71
C PRO A 182 17.59 6.85 -7.43
N VAL A 183 17.16 7.50 -6.35
CA VAL A 183 16.90 6.87 -5.05
C VAL A 183 15.44 7.01 -4.70
N PHE A 184 14.75 5.90 -4.54
CA PHE A 184 13.36 5.82 -4.12
C PHE A 184 13.30 5.54 -2.62
N GLY A 185 12.28 6.07 -1.94
CA GLY A 185 12.04 5.81 -0.52
C GLY A 185 10.71 5.10 -0.35
N LYS A 186 10.71 3.88 0.19
CA LYS A 186 9.50 3.12 0.43
C LYS A 186 9.02 3.25 1.86
N VAL A 187 7.75 3.60 2.03
CA VAL A 187 7.07 3.71 3.33
C VAL A 187 5.99 2.65 3.48
N ALA A 188 5.84 2.12 4.70
CA ALA A 188 4.74 1.22 5.06
C ALA A 188 3.65 1.96 5.83
N TYR A 189 2.44 1.41 5.80
CA TYR A 189 1.30 1.96 6.55
C TYR A 189 1.53 1.95 8.07
N GLU A 190 2.37 1.07 8.55
CA GLU A 190 2.67 0.86 9.96
C GLU A 190 3.91 1.61 10.43
N ASN A 191 4.53 2.43 9.57
CA ASN A 191 5.62 3.28 10.00
C ASN A 191 5.13 4.27 11.07
N ILE A 192 5.97 4.47 12.06
CA ILE A 192 5.73 5.49 13.07
C ILE A 192 5.81 6.86 12.39
N ASN A 193 4.76 7.67 12.54
CA ASN A 193 4.71 9.04 12.01
C ASN A 193 5.02 9.15 10.50
N VAL A 194 4.22 8.49 9.67
CA VAL A 194 4.36 8.51 8.19
C VAL A 194 4.46 9.93 7.61
N PRO A 195 3.70 10.95 8.04
CA PRO A 195 3.86 12.31 7.52
C PRO A 195 5.25 12.88 7.76
N ALA A 196 5.81 12.74 8.96
CA ALA A 196 7.15 13.22 9.25
C ALA A 196 8.23 12.45 8.45
N LEU A 197 8.04 11.14 8.25
CA LEU A 197 8.93 10.31 7.45
C LEU A 197 8.96 10.76 5.98
N ILE A 198 7.79 10.99 5.37
CA ILE A 198 7.67 11.47 3.99
C ILE A 198 8.30 12.86 3.83
N SER A 199 8.04 13.78 4.76
CA SER A 199 8.66 15.11 4.75
C SER A 199 10.19 15.05 4.91
N ALA A 200 10.68 14.14 5.74
CA ALA A 200 12.12 13.91 5.90
C ALA A 200 12.75 13.37 4.59
N MET A 201 12.07 12.45 3.91
CA MET A 201 12.51 11.93 2.62
C MET A 201 12.61 13.04 1.56
N GLU A 202 11.55 13.84 1.41
CA GLU A 202 11.56 14.98 0.48
C GLU A 202 12.67 15.99 0.82
N GLY A 203 12.79 16.38 2.10
CA GLY A 203 13.84 17.28 2.57
C GLY A 203 15.26 16.75 2.35
N ALA A 204 15.44 15.43 2.33
CA ALA A 204 16.73 14.80 1.99
C ALA A 204 17.00 14.72 0.48
N GLY A 205 16.05 15.11 -0.37
CA GLY A 205 16.15 15.09 -1.82
C GLY A 205 15.94 13.72 -2.44
N ILE A 206 15.01 12.93 -1.87
CA ILE A 206 14.58 11.65 -2.48
C ILE A 206 13.96 11.90 -3.85
N ASP A 207 14.15 11.01 -4.80
CA ASP A 207 13.66 11.20 -6.17
C ASP A 207 12.22 10.70 -6.38
N VAL A 208 11.81 9.68 -5.64
CA VAL A 208 10.45 9.10 -5.66
C VAL A 208 10.10 8.57 -4.27
N ILE A 209 8.84 8.72 -3.88
CA ILE A 209 8.32 8.10 -2.65
C ILE A 209 7.38 6.96 -3.04
N ASP A 210 7.76 5.70 -2.76
CA ASP A 210 6.90 4.53 -2.89
C ASP A 210 6.00 4.41 -1.65
N VAL A 211 4.71 4.69 -1.85
CA VAL A 211 3.72 4.72 -0.77
C VAL A 211 2.94 3.43 -0.76
N GLY A 212 3.27 2.59 0.20
CA GLY A 212 2.58 1.36 0.50
C GLY A 212 3.47 0.12 0.53
N ASN A 213 3.10 -0.79 1.40
CA ASN A 213 3.76 -2.08 1.58
C ASN A 213 2.71 -3.13 2.01
N ALA A 214 3.14 -4.33 2.40
CA ALA A 214 2.28 -5.30 3.06
C ALA A 214 1.81 -4.74 4.43
N GLY A 215 0.54 -4.93 4.77
CA GLY A 215 0.08 -4.72 6.15
C GLY A 215 0.64 -5.83 7.04
N MET A 216 1.27 -5.45 8.14
CA MET A 216 1.88 -6.37 9.11
C MET A 216 0.93 -6.57 10.30
N GLY A 217 1.19 -7.58 11.13
CA GLY A 217 0.47 -7.76 12.39
C GLY A 217 -0.97 -8.28 12.26
N VAL A 218 -1.35 -8.83 11.10
CA VAL A 218 -2.68 -9.42 10.93
C VAL A 218 -2.75 -10.77 11.63
N MET A 219 -3.68 -10.90 12.58
CA MET A 219 -3.90 -12.15 13.29
C MET A 219 -4.71 -13.14 12.45
N PRO A 220 -4.41 -14.44 12.54
CA PRO A 220 -5.30 -15.49 12.03
C PRO A 220 -6.60 -15.53 12.83
N GLY A 221 -7.62 -16.24 12.30
CA GLY A 221 -8.80 -16.57 13.08
C GLY A 221 -8.43 -17.47 14.27
N ILE A 222 -8.71 -17.02 15.48
CA ILE A 222 -8.31 -17.66 16.75
C ILE A 222 -9.49 -18.19 17.57
N MET A 223 -10.67 -18.34 16.96
CA MET A 223 -11.87 -18.81 17.65
C MET A 223 -11.73 -20.22 18.26
N ASP A 224 -10.88 -21.04 17.65
CA ASP A 224 -10.57 -22.37 18.18
C ASP A 224 -9.06 -22.51 18.36
N ILE A 225 -8.59 -22.49 19.59
CA ILE A 225 -7.17 -22.62 19.94
C ILE A 225 -6.58 -23.97 19.50
N HIS A 226 -7.40 -25.02 19.40
CA HIS A 226 -6.97 -26.35 18.97
C HIS A 226 -7.08 -26.55 17.46
N LYS A 227 -7.91 -25.74 16.81
CA LYS A 227 -8.11 -25.73 15.35
C LYS A 227 -8.11 -24.30 14.85
N PRO A 228 -6.98 -23.57 14.97
CA PRO A 228 -6.88 -22.24 14.40
C PRO A 228 -7.25 -22.33 12.92
N ASP A 229 -7.80 -21.25 12.39
CA ASP A 229 -8.18 -21.15 10.97
C ASP A 229 -7.13 -21.86 10.13
N ARG A 230 -7.54 -22.78 9.26
CA ARG A 230 -6.61 -23.58 8.40
C ARG A 230 -5.63 -22.70 7.63
N MET A 231 -5.97 -21.45 7.41
CA MET A 231 -5.08 -20.44 6.85
C MET A 231 -3.93 -20.06 7.80
N ALA A 232 -4.11 -20.23 9.09
CA ALA A 232 -3.13 -19.92 10.14
C ALA A 232 -2.43 -21.18 10.69
N GLY A 233 -3.08 -22.34 10.61
CA GLY A 233 -2.60 -23.58 11.24
C GLY A 233 -1.20 -24.04 10.83
N ASP A 234 -0.72 -23.59 9.64
CA ASP A 234 0.64 -23.88 9.18
C ASP A 234 1.71 -22.94 9.73
N PHE A 235 1.30 -21.88 10.43
CA PHE A 235 2.18 -20.86 11.04
C PHE A 235 2.16 -20.91 12.57
N VAL A 236 1.45 -21.88 13.12
CA VAL A 236 1.37 -22.11 14.55
C VAL A 236 2.49 -23.08 14.93
N SER A 237 3.38 -22.69 15.80
CA SER A 237 4.18 -23.64 16.57
C SER A 237 3.26 -24.25 17.66
N ALA A 238 3.69 -25.33 18.30
CA ALA A 238 2.85 -26.02 19.32
C ALA A 238 2.30 -25.08 20.41
N ASP A 239 2.91 -23.91 20.59
CA ASP A 239 2.66 -22.98 21.71
C ASP A 239 2.57 -21.50 21.30
N LYS A 240 2.80 -21.14 20.01
CA LYS A 240 2.86 -19.74 19.59
C LYS A 240 2.23 -19.51 18.22
N ILE A 241 1.50 -18.41 18.08
CA ILE A 241 0.94 -17.91 16.84
C ILE A 241 1.73 -16.66 16.43
N LEU A 242 2.20 -16.64 15.19
CA LEU A 242 2.86 -15.47 14.62
C LEU A 242 1.84 -14.63 13.84
N SER A 243 1.91 -13.31 14.03
CA SER A 243 1.15 -12.40 13.19
C SER A 243 1.64 -12.43 11.74
N LEU A 244 0.73 -12.30 10.79
CA LEU A 244 0.97 -12.51 9.38
C LEU A 244 0.94 -11.20 8.60
N CYS A 245 1.66 -11.15 7.48
CA CYS A 245 1.50 -10.08 6.50
C CYS A 245 0.20 -10.29 5.72
N LEU A 246 -0.55 -9.22 5.53
CA LEU A 246 -1.71 -9.15 4.64
C LEU A 246 -1.35 -8.30 3.43
N THR A 247 -1.68 -8.78 2.23
CA THR A 247 -1.51 -8.02 0.99
C THR A 247 -2.72 -8.23 0.05
N GLY A 248 -2.73 -7.55 -1.08
CA GLY A 248 -3.80 -7.66 -2.05
C GLY A 248 -4.94 -6.66 -1.83
N ASP A 249 -6.13 -6.94 -2.35
CA ASP A 249 -7.24 -5.99 -2.43
C ASP A 249 -7.67 -5.41 -1.08
N ALA A 250 -7.48 -6.16 0.00
CA ALA A 250 -7.79 -5.72 1.36
C ALA A 250 -7.05 -4.42 1.77
N LEU A 251 -5.88 -4.14 1.20
CA LEU A 251 -5.11 -2.93 1.49
C LEU A 251 -5.45 -1.73 0.61
N ARG A 252 -6.21 -1.91 -0.46
CA ARG A 252 -6.41 -0.89 -1.50
C ARG A 252 -6.92 0.46 -0.96
N ARG A 253 -7.90 0.45 -0.07
CA ARG A 253 -8.47 1.70 0.48
C ARG A 253 -7.51 2.43 1.41
N PHE A 254 -6.70 1.69 2.14
CA PHE A 254 -5.61 2.28 2.92
C PHE A 254 -4.57 2.91 1.99
N SER A 255 -4.13 2.19 0.95
CA SER A 255 -3.18 2.71 -0.04
C SER A 255 -3.65 4.02 -0.65
N GLN A 256 -4.89 4.10 -1.10
CA GLN A 256 -5.48 5.32 -1.67
C GLN A 256 -5.43 6.50 -0.71
N ALA A 257 -5.80 6.28 0.56
CA ALA A 257 -5.76 7.32 1.58
C ALA A 257 -4.33 7.82 1.83
N TYR A 258 -3.34 6.93 1.85
CA TYR A 258 -1.94 7.30 2.03
C TYR A 258 -1.36 8.00 0.79
N ILE A 259 -1.70 7.55 -0.42
CA ILE A 259 -1.29 8.23 -1.68
C ILE A 259 -1.81 9.67 -1.69
N ILE A 260 -3.11 9.90 -1.40
CA ILE A 260 -3.70 11.25 -1.36
C ILE A 260 -3.01 12.13 -0.31
N ARG A 261 -2.84 11.62 0.91
CA ARG A 261 -2.17 12.35 1.99
C ARG A 261 -0.75 12.74 1.61
N SER A 262 -0.01 11.81 1.00
CA SER A 262 1.34 12.06 0.51
C SER A 262 1.33 13.12 -0.60
N ALA A 263 0.46 12.99 -1.60
CA ALA A 263 0.33 13.94 -2.70
C ALA A 263 -0.06 15.36 -2.25
N LYS A 264 -0.77 15.49 -1.10
CA LYS A 264 -1.05 16.79 -0.47
C LYS A 264 0.13 17.35 0.32
N SER A 265 1.06 16.51 0.75
CA SER A 265 2.10 16.89 1.70
C SER A 265 3.44 17.18 1.03
N VAL A 266 3.73 16.59 -0.14
CA VAL A 266 5.03 16.70 -0.83
C VAL A 266 4.85 16.92 -2.31
N SER A 267 5.88 17.49 -2.93
CA SER A 267 5.98 17.68 -4.39
C SER A 267 6.71 16.52 -5.09
N THR A 268 7.43 15.70 -4.32
CA THR A 268 8.15 14.53 -4.83
C THR A 268 7.19 13.54 -5.50
N PRO A 269 7.51 13.02 -6.69
CA PRO A 269 6.66 12.03 -7.37
C PRO A 269 6.36 10.80 -6.51
N ILE A 270 5.10 10.33 -6.56
CA ILE A 270 4.64 9.20 -5.77
C ILE A 270 4.49 7.96 -6.65
N LEU A 271 5.10 6.86 -6.24
CA LEU A 271 4.84 5.52 -6.73
C LEU A 271 3.79 4.87 -5.82
N GLY A 272 2.56 4.69 -6.33
CA GLY A 272 1.46 4.15 -5.52
C GLY A 272 1.52 2.63 -5.43
N CYS A 273 1.62 2.08 -4.23
CA CYS A 273 1.73 0.64 -3.97
C CYS A 273 0.62 0.15 -3.04
N GLY A 274 0.29 -1.14 -3.15
CA GLY A 274 -0.64 -1.85 -2.26
C GLY A 274 -2.06 -1.98 -2.79
N GLY A 275 -2.55 -3.21 -2.86
CA GLY A 275 -3.92 -3.53 -3.23
C GLY A 275 -4.28 -3.36 -4.71
N ILE A 276 -3.31 -3.13 -5.58
CA ILE A 276 -3.54 -2.96 -7.02
C ILE A 276 -3.70 -4.32 -7.68
N MET A 277 -4.93 -4.64 -8.10
CA MET A 277 -5.31 -5.94 -8.63
C MET A 277 -5.77 -5.88 -10.11
N GLY A 278 -5.83 -4.70 -10.72
CA GLY A 278 -6.28 -4.51 -12.08
C GLY A 278 -6.24 -3.05 -12.52
N TRP A 279 -6.64 -2.78 -13.77
CA TRP A 279 -6.55 -1.47 -14.39
C TRP A 279 -7.35 -0.36 -13.65
N ARG A 280 -8.53 -0.71 -13.11
CA ARG A 280 -9.33 0.26 -12.34
C ARG A 280 -8.57 0.80 -11.12
N HIS A 281 -7.84 -0.08 -10.45
CA HIS A 281 -7.05 0.32 -9.29
C HIS A 281 -5.82 1.16 -9.67
N ILE A 282 -5.27 0.98 -10.90
CA ILE A 282 -4.23 1.86 -11.45
C ILE A 282 -4.82 3.26 -11.69
N VAL A 283 -5.98 3.35 -12.34
CA VAL A 283 -6.69 4.62 -12.55
C VAL A 283 -6.95 5.31 -11.21
N GLU A 284 -7.51 4.60 -10.24
CA GLU A 284 -7.78 5.16 -8.90
C GLU A 284 -6.51 5.69 -8.23
N ALA A 285 -5.39 4.96 -8.31
CA ALA A 285 -4.12 5.40 -7.72
C ALA A 285 -3.57 6.67 -8.40
N ILE A 286 -3.65 6.74 -9.74
CA ILE A 286 -3.24 7.93 -10.50
C ILE A 286 -4.15 9.13 -10.16
N MET A 287 -5.46 8.94 -10.09
CA MET A 287 -6.40 9.98 -9.64
C MET A 287 -6.13 10.44 -8.21
N CYS A 288 -5.60 9.57 -7.35
CA CYS A 288 -5.16 9.91 -6.00
C CYS A 288 -3.82 10.65 -5.95
N GLY A 289 -3.13 10.83 -7.09
CA GLY A 289 -1.88 11.59 -7.19
C GLY A 289 -0.63 10.74 -7.45
N ALA A 290 -0.74 9.42 -7.62
CA ALA A 290 0.41 8.60 -7.99
C ALA A 290 0.89 8.92 -9.42
N ALA A 291 2.19 9.02 -9.61
CA ALA A 291 2.81 9.16 -10.94
C ALA A 291 2.82 7.83 -11.70
N ALA A 292 3.07 6.74 -10.98
CA ALA A 292 3.03 5.37 -11.46
C ALA A 292 2.56 4.43 -10.35
N THR A 293 2.42 3.13 -10.64
CA THR A 293 1.94 2.15 -9.67
C THR A 293 2.90 0.98 -9.53
N ALA A 294 3.15 0.56 -8.30
CA ALA A 294 3.94 -0.61 -7.97
C ALA A 294 3.01 -1.79 -7.60
N VAL A 295 3.11 -2.90 -8.32
CA VAL A 295 2.19 -4.04 -8.24
C VAL A 295 2.96 -5.31 -7.87
N CYS A 296 2.47 -6.04 -6.87
CA CYS A 296 3.04 -7.32 -6.45
C CYS A 296 1.98 -8.43 -6.41
N SER A 297 0.99 -8.31 -5.51
CA SER A 297 0.03 -9.37 -5.20
C SER A 297 -0.77 -9.85 -6.41
N ALA A 298 -1.11 -8.94 -7.33
CA ALA A 298 -1.82 -9.32 -8.56
C ALA A 298 -0.99 -10.31 -9.40
N PHE A 299 0.31 -10.10 -9.48
CA PHE A 299 1.22 -10.97 -10.23
C PHE A 299 1.43 -12.31 -9.52
N ALA A 300 1.59 -12.28 -8.19
CA ALA A 300 1.71 -13.50 -7.40
C ALA A 300 0.45 -14.39 -7.47
N ILE A 301 -0.74 -13.79 -7.62
CA ILE A 301 -2.02 -14.51 -7.70
C ILE A 301 -2.36 -14.93 -9.13
N ARG A 302 -2.08 -14.09 -10.14
CA ARG A 302 -2.61 -14.23 -11.50
C ARG A 302 -1.53 -14.32 -12.58
N GLY A 303 -0.25 -14.31 -12.20
CA GLY A 303 0.89 -14.25 -13.11
C GLY A 303 1.07 -12.90 -13.79
N PHE A 304 2.21 -12.69 -14.43
CA PHE A 304 2.53 -11.44 -15.12
C PHE A 304 1.66 -11.15 -16.35
N GLY A 305 1.00 -12.16 -16.92
CA GLY A 305 0.09 -11.98 -18.07
C GLY A 305 -1.03 -10.97 -17.85
N ILE A 306 -1.40 -10.69 -16.59
CA ILE A 306 -2.39 -9.66 -16.26
C ILE A 306 -1.95 -8.23 -16.63
N ILE A 307 -0.64 -7.97 -16.82
CA ILE A 307 -0.10 -6.67 -17.22
C ILE A 307 -0.72 -6.20 -18.53
N ARG A 308 -0.91 -7.10 -19.50
CA ARG A 308 -1.57 -6.78 -20.77
C ARG A 308 -2.98 -6.26 -20.54
N LYS A 309 -3.78 -6.97 -19.74
CA LYS A 309 -5.15 -6.56 -19.39
C LYS A 309 -5.20 -5.24 -18.59
N MET A 310 -4.18 -4.99 -17.77
CA MET A 310 -4.05 -3.72 -17.03
C MET A 310 -3.84 -2.55 -17.99
N LYS A 311 -2.94 -2.70 -18.98
CA LYS A 311 -2.68 -1.67 -19.99
C LYS A 311 -3.87 -1.44 -20.91
N GLU A 312 -4.44 -2.51 -21.44
CA GLU A 312 -5.61 -2.46 -22.32
C GLU A 312 -6.81 -1.78 -21.64
N GLY A 313 -7.07 -2.14 -20.38
CA GLY A 313 -8.15 -1.53 -19.60
C GLY A 313 -7.90 -0.07 -19.27
N LEU A 314 -6.65 0.33 -19.02
CA LEU A 314 -6.25 1.72 -18.79
C LEU A 314 -6.46 2.55 -20.07
N ILE A 315 -5.97 2.07 -21.23
CA ILE A 315 -6.15 2.74 -22.53
C ILE A 315 -7.64 2.90 -22.85
N ARG A 316 -8.43 1.85 -22.70
CA ARG A 316 -9.88 1.92 -22.93
C ARG A 316 -10.56 2.95 -22.03
N PHE A 317 -10.20 3.01 -20.76
CA PHE A 317 -10.71 4.03 -19.84
C PHE A 317 -10.38 5.45 -20.33
N MET A 318 -9.14 5.67 -20.78
CA MET A 318 -8.73 6.97 -21.32
C MET A 318 -9.51 7.34 -22.58
N GLU A 319 -9.71 6.39 -23.49
CA GLU A 319 -10.53 6.56 -24.69
C GLU A 319 -11.97 6.92 -24.34
N GLU A 320 -12.61 6.16 -23.44
CA GLU A 320 -13.99 6.41 -22.99
C GLU A 320 -14.18 7.77 -22.30
N LYS A 321 -13.13 8.30 -21.69
CA LYS A 321 -13.14 9.59 -20.96
C LYS A 321 -12.57 10.75 -21.75
N GLY A 322 -11.95 10.51 -22.90
CA GLY A 322 -11.32 11.52 -23.73
C GLY A 322 -10.02 12.06 -23.17
N TYR A 323 -9.25 11.24 -22.43
CA TYR A 323 -7.92 11.61 -21.92
C TYR A 323 -6.84 11.17 -22.91
N ASP A 324 -5.94 12.08 -23.29
CA ASP A 324 -4.80 11.78 -24.15
C ASP A 324 -3.56 11.31 -23.38
N SER A 325 -3.43 11.72 -22.13
CA SER A 325 -2.31 11.36 -21.25
C SER A 325 -2.75 11.04 -19.83
N LEU A 326 -1.86 10.39 -19.06
CA LEU A 326 -2.09 10.12 -17.64
C LEU A 326 -2.14 11.40 -16.80
N ASP A 327 -1.43 12.45 -17.23
CA ASP A 327 -1.32 13.72 -16.52
C ASP A 327 -2.66 14.47 -16.45
N GLU A 328 -3.56 14.25 -17.43
CA GLU A 328 -4.87 14.89 -17.46
C GLU A 328 -5.82 14.45 -16.35
N PHE A 329 -5.60 13.25 -15.80
CA PHE A 329 -6.41 12.78 -14.68
C PHE A 329 -5.60 12.48 -13.40
N ARG A 330 -4.27 12.71 -13.44
CA ARG A 330 -3.46 12.57 -12.23
C ARG A 330 -3.86 13.60 -11.19
N GLY A 331 -4.11 13.11 -9.97
CA GLY A 331 -4.42 13.97 -8.83
C GLY A 331 -5.83 14.57 -8.82
N LEU A 332 -6.74 14.18 -9.71
CA LEU A 332 -8.10 14.72 -9.75
C LEU A 332 -8.86 14.63 -8.41
N PHE A 333 -8.49 13.68 -7.55
CA PHE A 333 -9.08 13.52 -6.22
C PHE A 333 -8.31 14.24 -5.13
N VAL A 334 -7.08 14.70 -5.37
CA VAL A 334 -6.23 15.30 -4.32
C VAL A 334 -6.92 16.49 -3.67
N ASP A 335 -7.42 17.42 -4.45
CA ASP A 335 -8.10 18.63 -3.94
C ASP A 335 -9.55 18.37 -3.50
N ARG A 336 -10.13 17.24 -3.88
CA ARG A 336 -11.52 16.90 -3.55
C ARG A 336 -11.67 16.11 -2.27
N VAL A 337 -10.57 15.56 -1.74
CA VAL A 337 -10.56 14.80 -0.49
C VAL A 337 -10.18 15.72 0.65
N ALA A 338 -11.11 15.96 1.56
CA ALA A 338 -10.84 16.63 2.81
C ALA A 338 -10.03 15.72 3.74
N LEU A 339 -9.00 16.23 4.38
CA LEU A 339 -8.22 15.52 5.40
C LEU A 339 -8.75 15.73 6.80
N THR A 340 -9.50 16.83 7.01
CA THR A 340 -10.12 17.18 8.28
C THR A 340 -11.61 17.50 8.10
N PRO A 341 -12.44 17.26 9.13
CA PRO A 341 -13.87 17.62 9.07
C PRO A 341 -14.13 19.09 8.78
N GLY A 342 -13.24 19.99 9.19
CA GLY A 342 -13.40 21.45 8.96
C GLY A 342 -13.29 21.88 7.50
N GLU A 343 -12.72 21.01 6.63
CA GLU A 343 -12.64 21.25 5.18
C GLU A 343 -13.93 20.89 4.44
N ILE A 344 -14.87 20.21 5.11
CA ILE A 344 -16.10 19.73 4.49
C ILE A 344 -17.25 20.67 4.80
N ARG A 345 -17.93 21.17 3.77
CA ARG A 345 -19.27 21.73 3.93
C ARG A 345 -20.27 20.57 4.00
N VAL A 346 -20.72 20.25 5.22
CA VAL A 346 -21.80 19.28 5.41
C VAL A 346 -23.10 19.97 5.00
N PHE A 347 -23.81 19.40 4.04
CA PHE A 347 -25.15 19.83 3.72
C PHE A 347 -26.11 19.28 4.79
N ASP A 348 -27.01 20.11 5.29
CA ASP A 348 -28.12 19.63 6.10
C ASP A 348 -29.01 18.74 5.22
N VAL A 349 -28.99 17.47 5.52
CA VAL A 349 -29.80 16.45 4.84
C VAL A 349 -30.70 15.74 5.82
N VAL A 350 -31.83 15.26 5.34
CA VAL A 350 -32.76 14.45 6.11
C VAL A 350 -33.15 13.21 5.35
N ALA A 351 -33.50 12.17 6.07
CA ALA A 351 -34.02 10.95 5.47
C ALA A 351 -35.45 11.18 4.98
N LYS A 352 -35.75 10.75 3.76
CA LYS A 352 -37.09 10.74 3.17
C LYS A 352 -37.46 9.32 2.79
N VAL A 353 -38.66 8.89 3.20
CA VAL A 353 -39.16 7.54 2.96
C VAL A 353 -40.08 7.52 1.75
N ASP A 354 -39.80 6.61 0.83
CA ASP A 354 -40.73 6.21 -0.21
C ASP A 354 -41.71 5.18 0.37
N HIS A 355 -42.92 5.62 0.64
CA HIS A 355 -43.93 4.78 1.30
C HIS A 355 -44.44 3.65 0.38
N GLU A 356 -44.30 3.76 -0.94
CA GLU A 356 -44.67 2.69 -1.86
C GLU A 356 -43.73 1.51 -1.73
N LYS A 357 -42.42 1.79 -1.54
CA LYS A 357 -41.39 0.76 -1.36
C LYS A 357 -41.28 0.27 0.09
N CYS A 358 -41.68 1.07 1.06
CA CYS A 358 -41.51 0.72 2.45
C CYS A 358 -42.38 -0.47 2.87
N SER A 359 -41.76 -1.57 3.30
CA SER A 359 -42.45 -2.77 3.79
C SER A 359 -42.88 -2.67 5.26
N GLY A 360 -42.53 -1.60 5.96
CA GLY A 360 -42.84 -1.46 7.39
C GLY A 360 -42.05 -2.37 8.34
N CYS A 361 -40.94 -2.94 7.88
CA CYS A 361 -40.14 -3.93 8.64
C CYS A 361 -39.55 -3.39 9.96
N GLY A 362 -39.54 -2.10 10.18
CA GLY A 362 -39.11 -1.46 11.42
C GLY A 362 -37.58 -1.40 11.63
N LEU A 363 -36.78 -1.91 10.71
CA LEU A 363 -35.32 -1.99 10.87
C LEU A 363 -34.69 -0.63 11.11
N CYS A 364 -35.08 0.39 10.32
CA CYS A 364 -34.61 1.76 10.42
C CYS A 364 -34.98 2.48 11.72
N ALA A 365 -36.07 2.07 12.38
CA ALA A 365 -36.56 2.67 13.62
C ALA A 365 -35.97 2.05 14.90
N LYS A 366 -35.09 1.02 14.77
CA LYS A 366 -34.45 0.44 15.95
C LYS A 366 -33.46 1.43 16.56
N PRO A 367 -33.36 1.53 17.90
CA PRO A 367 -32.43 2.44 18.57
C PRO A 367 -30.97 2.29 18.15
N ALA A 368 -30.55 1.07 17.85
CA ALA A 368 -29.17 0.82 17.36
C ALA A 368 -28.89 1.40 15.96
N HIS A 369 -29.91 1.71 15.18
CA HIS A 369 -29.79 2.18 13.81
C HIS A 369 -30.09 3.68 13.66
N CYS A 370 -30.94 4.24 14.51
CA CYS A 370 -31.11 5.68 14.58
C CYS A 370 -30.37 6.22 15.81
N GLY A 371 -29.15 6.71 15.62
CA GLY A 371 -28.27 7.13 16.72
C GLY A 371 -28.69 8.43 17.42
N VAL A 372 -29.75 9.11 16.92
CA VAL A 372 -30.13 10.44 17.43
C VAL A 372 -31.17 10.38 18.54
N SER A 373 -32.09 9.50 18.46
CA SER A 373 -33.06 9.18 19.50
C SER A 373 -34.17 8.28 18.93
N GLU A 374 -34.93 7.65 19.82
CA GLU A 374 -36.16 6.92 19.50
C GLU A 374 -37.23 7.75 18.76
N ARG A 375 -36.96 9.03 18.50
CA ARG A 375 -37.93 10.00 17.99
C ARG A 375 -37.73 10.39 16.53
N ALA A 376 -36.52 10.31 15.99
CA ALA A 376 -36.24 10.80 14.63
C ALA A 376 -36.85 9.92 13.53
N ILE A 377 -37.06 8.61 13.77
CA ILE A 377 -37.76 7.72 12.84
C ILE A 377 -38.65 6.74 13.62
N LYS A 378 -39.88 6.56 13.18
CA LYS A 378 -40.89 5.69 13.82
C LYS A 378 -41.63 4.89 12.76
N ILE A 379 -42.28 3.83 13.19
CA ILE A 379 -43.24 3.08 12.36
C ILE A 379 -44.64 3.52 12.76
N LEU A 380 -45.35 4.09 11.83
CA LEU A 380 -46.75 4.48 11.94
C LEU A 380 -47.51 3.87 10.77
N ASP A 381 -48.65 3.27 11.02
CA ASP A 381 -49.49 2.62 10.01
C ASP A 381 -48.68 1.69 9.07
N ASN A 382 -47.81 0.87 9.71
CA ASN A 382 -46.91 -0.06 9.01
C ASN A 382 -45.95 0.59 7.99
N LYS A 383 -45.63 1.87 8.15
CA LYS A 383 -44.67 2.62 7.32
C LYS A 383 -43.68 3.39 8.21
N ALA A 384 -42.47 3.56 7.71
CA ALA A 384 -41.48 4.41 8.39
C ALA A 384 -41.84 5.89 8.17
N VAL A 385 -41.81 6.66 9.26
CA VAL A 385 -42.02 8.12 9.24
C VAL A 385 -40.84 8.80 9.91
N VAL A 386 -40.31 9.83 9.28
CA VAL A 386 -39.16 10.59 9.77
C VAL A 386 -39.61 11.95 10.29
N ASP A 387 -39.20 12.27 11.51
CA ASP A 387 -39.23 13.64 12.04
C ASP A 387 -37.98 14.39 11.51
N GLU A 388 -38.20 15.26 10.51
CA GLU A 388 -37.12 16.00 9.86
C GLU A 388 -36.42 16.97 10.82
N ALA A 389 -37.11 17.46 11.85
CA ALA A 389 -36.54 18.37 12.83
C ALA A 389 -35.50 17.69 13.73
N GLN A 390 -35.69 16.41 13.99
CA GLN A 390 -34.78 15.59 14.80
C GLN A 390 -33.77 14.79 13.98
N CYS A 391 -33.94 14.67 12.68
CA CYS A 391 -33.04 13.92 11.82
C CYS A 391 -31.70 14.64 11.65
N LEU A 392 -30.59 13.97 12.01
CA LEU A 392 -29.21 14.48 11.82
C LEU A 392 -28.60 14.15 10.47
N GLY A 393 -29.30 13.48 9.58
CA GLY A 393 -28.79 13.17 8.25
C GLY A 393 -27.65 12.13 8.22
N CYS A 394 -27.57 11.23 9.20
CA CYS A 394 -26.46 10.26 9.35
C CYS A 394 -26.47 9.10 8.32
N GLU A 395 -27.47 9.01 7.45
CA GLU A 395 -27.64 8.03 6.37
C GLU A 395 -27.77 6.56 6.80
N THR A 396 -27.62 6.22 8.07
CA THR A 396 -27.67 4.84 8.55
C THR A 396 -28.97 4.13 8.13
N CYS A 397 -30.12 4.80 8.29
CA CYS A 397 -31.42 4.24 7.92
C CYS A 397 -31.55 3.94 6.42
N ALA A 398 -30.94 4.74 5.56
CA ALA A 398 -30.90 4.50 4.12
C ALA A 398 -29.99 3.31 3.78
N GLY A 399 -28.81 3.23 4.41
CA GLY A 399 -27.86 2.15 4.18
C GLY A 399 -28.32 0.76 4.60
N ILE A 400 -29.20 0.66 5.63
CA ILE A 400 -29.70 -0.62 6.16
C ILE A 400 -31.07 -1.02 5.61
N CYS A 401 -31.73 -0.16 4.82
CA CYS A 401 -33.07 -0.43 4.31
C CYS A 401 -33.03 -1.53 3.22
N PRO A 402 -33.63 -2.72 3.47
CA PRO A 402 -33.58 -3.81 2.50
C PRO A 402 -34.37 -3.50 1.22
N GLU A 403 -35.38 -2.64 1.32
CA GLU A 403 -36.21 -2.21 0.18
C GLU A 403 -35.67 -0.96 -0.53
N THR A 404 -34.52 -0.43 -0.10
CA THR A 404 -33.99 0.84 -0.63
C THR A 404 -35.05 1.97 -0.64
N ALA A 405 -35.98 1.94 0.32
CA ALA A 405 -37.11 2.87 0.43
C ALA A 405 -36.73 4.22 1.05
N ILE A 406 -35.47 4.41 1.50
CA ILE A 406 -35.06 5.63 2.19
C ILE A 406 -33.95 6.29 1.38
N THR A 407 -34.13 7.57 1.10
CA THR A 407 -33.14 8.42 0.42
C THR A 407 -32.83 9.65 1.29
N MET A 408 -31.64 10.24 1.09
CA MET A 408 -31.28 11.47 1.75
C MET A 408 -31.59 12.65 0.83
N VAL A 409 -32.30 13.64 1.37
CA VAL A 409 -32.64 14.88 0.64
C VAL A 409 -32.13 16.09 1.41
N ARG A 410 -31.77 17.17 0.70
CA ARG A 410 -31.37 18.42 1.38
C ARG A 410 -32.53 18.97 2.20
N LYS A 411 -32.23 19.41 3.41
CA LYS A 411 -33.16 20.18 4.26
C LYS A 411 -33.46 21.48 3.51
N ARG A 412 -34.72 21.79 3.37
CA ARG A 412 -35.16 23.05 2.74
C ARG A 412 -35.05 24.21 3.68
#